data_a2e0f657357f2333b841287d87b3e8fb
#
_entry.id   a2e0f657357f2333b841287d87b3e8fb
#
_cell.length_a   1.000
_cell.length_b   1.000
_cell.length_c   1.000
_cell.angle_alpha   90.00
_cell.angle_beta   90.00
_cell.angle_gamma   90.00
#
_symmetry.space_group_name_H-M   'P 1'
#
loop_
_entity.id
_entity.type
_entity.pdbx_description
1 polymer ?
#
loop_
_entity_poly.entity_id
_entity_poly.type
_entity_poly.pdbx_seq_one_letter_code
_entity_poly.pdbx_strand_id
1 'polypeptide(L)'
;SSRAAAGRRMPGRCVVPALPDLQKRRNTPVNANTTMVKLRTYVYIDSLQPQLAEYMASVSQGFPPVPGDACLWVEVSPGMAVHRVTDIALKASQVKLTQQVVERAFGSMVIHSRDQSDVMQSGHVLLSSIGATAGDREHCDIEWQEIIRGMTSDHAVLINRQHRGGSMMLPGESMFILETQPAGYIVYAANQAEKAADITLVDVRAVGAFGRLTLSGREADVEEAAAAAIKAIEHPSSI
;
A
#
# COMPACT_ATOMS: atom_id res chain seq x y z
N SER A 1 -82.26 -19.67 -5.31
CA SER A 1 -80.96 -19.59 -4.66
C SER A 1 -79.89 -20.35 -5.42
N SER A 2 -79.12 -19.67 -6.23
CA SER A 2 -78.05 -20.20 -7.03
C SER A 2 -76.74 -19.48 -6.59
N ARG A 3 -75.81 -20.28 -6.04
CA ARG A 3 -74.46 -19.81 -5.69
C ARG A 3 -73.55 -19.98 -6.90
N ALA A 4 -73.02 -18.87 -7.43
CA ALA A 4 -71.99 -18.84 -8.44
C ALA A 4 -70.64 -19.21 -7.84
N ALA A 5 -69.93 -20.16 -8.43
CA ALA A 5 -68.57 -20.55 -8.07
C ALA A 5 -67.57 -19.62 -8.73
N ALA A 6 -66.80 -18.88 -7.92
CA ALA A 6 -65.70 -18.02 -8.39
C ALA A 6 -64.48 -18.91 -8.69
N GLY A 7 -64.10 -19.01 -9.98
CA GLY A 7 -62.88 -19.65 -10.44
C GLY A 7 -61.64 -18.83 -10.05
N ARG A 8 -60.74 -19.45 -9.26
CA ARG A 8 -59.40 -18.92 -8.97
C ARG A 8 -58.52 -19.03 -10.22
N ARG A 9 -58.07 -17.89 -10.76
CA ARG A 9 -57.03 -17.84 -11.77
C ARG A 9 -55.69 -18.18 -11.08
N MET A 10 -55.00 -19.17 -11.60
CA MET A 10 -53.62 -19.49 -11.23
C MET A 10 -52.68 -18.35 -11.72
N PRO A 11 -51.65 -17.94 -10.95
CA PRO A 11 -50.69 -16.98 -11.42
C PRO A 11 -49.81 -17.57 -12.51
N GLY A 12 -49.60 -16.82 -13.57
CA GLY A 12 -48.82 -17.21 -14.75
C GLY A 12 -47.41 -17.67 -14.38
N ARG A 13 -46.96 -18.74 -15.05
CA ARG A 13 -45.60 -19.22 -15.02
C ARG A 13 -44.67 -18.10 -15.45
N CYS A 14 -43.69 -17.74 -14.56
CA CYS A 14 -42.59 -16.86 -14.89
C CYS A 14 -41.73 -17.55 -15.96
N VAL A 15 -41.74 -17.04 -17.18
CA VAL A 15 -40.86 -17.52 -18.25
C VAL A 15 -39.51 -16.88 -18.01
N VAL A 16 -38.56 -17.64 -17.49
CA VAL A 16 -37.17 -17.25 -17.40
C VAL A 16 -36.58 -17.25 -18.81
N PRO A 17 -36.07 -16.11 -19.35
CA PRO A 17 -35.44 -16.12 -20.65
C PRO A 17 -34.23 -17.08 -20.64
N ALA A 18 -34.09 -17.89 -21.68
CA ALA A 18 -32.95 -18.78 -21.83
C ALA A 18 -31.63 -17.97 -21.83
N LEU A 19 -30.71 -18.34 -20.94
CA LEU A 19 -29.38 -17.78 -20.93
C LEU A 19 -28.71 -18.04 -22.29
N PRO A 20 -28.05 -17.00 -22.88
CA PRO A 20 -27.33 -17.19 -24.14
C PRO A 20 -26.19 -18.19 -23.94
N ASP A 21 -26.04 -19.06 -24.95
CA ASP A 21 -25.10 -20.17 -24.99
C ASP A 21 -23.67 -19.75 -24.63
N LEU A 22 -23.21 -20.08 -23.42
CA LEU A 22 -21.88 -19.79 -22.88
C LEU A 22 -20.76 -20.54 -23.62
N GLN A 23 -21.09 -21.49 -24.49
CA GLN A 23 -20.07 -22.26 -25.22
C GLN A 23 -19.48 -21.52 -26.42
N LYS A 24 -20.14 -20.48 -26.93
CA LYS A 24 -19.61 -19.68 -28.06
C LYS A 24 -18.55 -18.64 -27.69
N ARG A 25 -18.25 -18.42 -26.41
CA ARG A 25 -17.23 -17.44 -25.95
C ARG A 25 -15.83 -18.02 -25.76
N ARG A 26 -15.58 -19.27 -26.15
CA ARG A 26 -14.31 -19.95 -25.86
C ARG A 26 -13.16 -19.67 -26.82
N ASN A 27 -13.32 -18.89 -27.89
CA ASN A 27 -12.27 -18.70 -28.90
C ASN A 27 -12.11 -17.25 -29.37
N THR A 28 -12.28 -16.27 -28.50
CA THR A 28 -11.68 -14.98 -28.79
C THR A 28 -10.21 -15.07 -28.38
N PRO A 29 -9.23 -14.98 -29.32
CA PRO A 29 -7.85 -14.93 -28.90
C PRO A 29 -7.71 -13.73 -27.99
N VAL A 30 -7.21 -13.95 -26.78
CA VAL A 30 -6.73 -12.86 -25.91
C VAL A 30 -5.64 -12.20 -26.73
N ASN A 31 -5.94 -11.03 -27.30
CA ASN A 31 -4.96 -10.26 -28.06
C ASN A 31 -3.72 -10.13 -27.18
N ALA A 32 -2.61 -10.67 -27.68
CA ALA A 32 -1.29 -10.60 -27.08
C ALA A 32 -0.69 -9.19 -27.16
N ASN A 33 -1.48 -8.15 -26.94
CA ASN A 33 -0.99 -6.86 -26.49
C ASN A 33 -0.73 -7.05 -24.98
N THR A 34 0.37 -7.71 -24.67
CA THR A 34 0.89 -7.73 -23.29
C THR A 34 1.24 -6.29 -22.97
N THR A 35 0.31 -5.57 -22.35
CA THR A 35 0.56 -4.23 -21.81
C THR A 35 1.78 -4.37 -20.90
N MET A 36 2.86 -3.67 -21.23
CA MET A 36 4.08 -3.71 -20.43
C MET A 36 3.76 -3.27 -19.02
N VAL A 37 4.18 -4.06 -18.04
CA VAL A 37 4.05 -3.68 -16.63
C VAL A 37 5.14 -2.66 -16.34
N LYS A 38 4.72 -1.47 -15.91
CA LYS A 38 5.64 -0.39 -15.52
C LYS A 38 5.86 -0.47 -14.01
N LEU A 39 7.12 -0.52 -13.60
CA LEU A 39 7.53 -0.43 -12.20
C LEU A 39 7.44 1.03 -11.76
N ARG A 40 6.66 1.31 -10.72
CA ARG A 40 6.53 2.65 -10.15
C ARG A 40 7.39 2.81 -8.90
N THR A 41 7.24 1.88 -7.96
CA THR A 41 8.00 1.88 -6.72
C THR A 41 8.59 0.50 -6.49
N TYR A 42 9.80 0.47 -6.01
CA TYR A 42 10.50 -0.72 -5.53
C TYR A 42 11.33 -0.31 -4.34
N VAL A 43 10.83 -0.58 -3.15
CA VAL A 43 11.43 -0.15 -1.88
C VAL A 43 11.67 -1.37 -1.01
N TYR A 44 12.93 -1.64 -0.75
CA TYR A 44 13.37 -2.67 0.18
C TYR A 44 13.73 -2.04 1.52
N ILE A 45 13.23 -2.63 2.60
CA ILE A 45 13.56 -2.28 3.99
C ILE A 45 14.16 -3.52 4.64
N ASP A 46 15.39 -3.41 5.09
CA ASP A 46 16.16 -4.50 5.71
C ASP A 46 15.62 -4.90 7.09
N SER A 47 15.07 -3.93 7.81
CA SER A 47 14.52 -4.12 9.16
C SER A 47 13.46 -3.06 9.44
N LEU A 48 12.22 -3.50 9.58
CA LEU A 48 11.09 -2.63 9.94
C LEU A 48 11.25 -2.12 11.37
N GLN A 49 11.14 -0.80 11.53
CA GLN A 49 11.10 -0.17 12.84
C GLN A 49 9.77 -0.49 13.55
N PRO A 50 9.74 -0.46 14.90
CA PRO A 50 8.60 -0.92 15.69
C PRO A 50 7.27 -0.24 15.36
N GLN A 51 7.21 1.10 15.34
CA GLN A 51 5.97 1.83 15.10
C GLN A 51 5.47 1.64 13.66
N LEU A 52 6.39 1.62 12.68
CA LEU A 52 6.03 1.35 11.29
C LEU A 52 5.48 -0.07 11.13
N ALA A 53 6.10 -1.07 11.76
CA ALA A 53 5.60 -2.45 11.74
C ALA A 53 4.22 -2.57 12.35
N GLU A 54 3.98 -1.92 13.50
CA GLU A 54 2.66 -1.88 14.15
C GLU A 54 1.62 -1.16 13.29
N TYR A 55 1.99 -0.03 12.68
CA TYR A 55 1.10 0.66 11.74
C TYR A 55 0.73 -0.24 10.57
N MET A 56 1.71 -0.86 9.92
CA MET A 56 1.47 -1.78 8.81
C MET A 56 0.61 -2.98 9.21
N ALA A 57 0.82 -3.51 10.43
CA ALA A 57 0.00 -4.59 10.98
C ALA A 57 -1.47 -4.16 11.16
N SER A 58 -1.71 -2.92 11.61
CA SER A 58 -3.06 -2.38 11.85
C SER A 58 -3.89 -2.21 10.56
N VAL A 59 -3.23 -1.99 9.42
CA VAL A 59 -3.87 -1.82 8.11
C VAL A 59 -3.73 -3.04 7.20
N SER A 60 -3.05 -4.09 7.67
CA SER A 60 -2.80 -5.32 6.93
C SER A 60 -4.10 -6.05 6.59
N GLN A 61 -4.18 -6.55 5.35
CA GLN A 61 -5.26 -7.40 4.86
C GLN A 61 -4.86 -8.89 4.86
N GLY A 62 -3.58 -9.16 4.98
CA GLY A 62 -2.99 -10.49 4.99
C GLY A 62 -2.26 -10.80 6.30
N PHE A 63 -1.02 -11.21 6.19
CA PHE A 63 -0.17 -11.51 7.35
C PHE A 63 0.49 -10.22 7.87
N PRO A 64 0.28 -9.84 9.14
CA PRO A 64 0.92 -8.67 9.71
C PRO A 64 2.44 -8.87 9.84
N PRO A 65 3.26 -7.88 9.49
CA PRO A 65 4.69 -7.92 9.77
C PRO A 65 4.95 -7.65 11.26
N VAL A 66 6.13 -8.00 11.71
CA VAL A 66 6.59 -7.69 13.06
C VAL A 66 7.86 -6.83 13.03
N PRO A 67 8.19 -6.10 14.10
CA PRO A 67 9.43 -5.36 14.19
C PRO A 67 10.65 -6.23 13.87
N GLY A 68 11.56 -5.71 13.04
CA GLY A 68 12.75 -6.41 12.60
C GLY A 68 12.59 -7.28 11.34
N ASP A 69 11.36 -7.48 10.84
CA ASP A 69 11.16 -8.17 9.56
C ASP A 69 11.75 -7.32 8.41
N ALA A 70 12.32 -8.00 7.43
CA ALA A 70 12.59 -7.40 6.14
C ALA A 70 11.29 -7.26 5.34
N CYS A 71 11.18 -6.20 4.57
CA CYS A 71 9.96 -5.87 3.83
C CYS A 71 10.30 -5.36 2.42
N LEU A 72 9.45 -5.71 1.45
CA LEU A 72 9.50 -5.18 0.11
C LEU A 72 8.15 -4.57 -0.26
N TRP A 73 8.17 -3.28 -0.59
CA TRP A 73 7.02 -2.54 -1.15
C TRP A 73 7.20 -2.36 -2.64
N VAL A 74 6.23 -2.84 -3.41
CA VAL A 74 6.22 -2.72 -4.88
C VAL A 74 4.93 -2.08 -5.35
N GLU A 75 5.05 -1.09 -6.24
CA GLU A 75 3.92 -0.49 -6.93
C GLU A 75 4.10 -0.61 -8.44
N VAL A 76 3.06 -1.01 -9.14
CA VAL A 76 3.06 -1.25 -10.59
C VAL A 76 1.88 -0.59 -11.29
N SER A 77 2.04 -0.34 -12.59
CA SER A 77 0.98 0.10 -13.50
C SER A 77 0.97 -0.79 -14.76
N PRO A 78 -0.20 -1.18 -15.29
CA PRO A 78 -1.55 -0.92 -14.77
C PRO A 78 -1.83 -1.66 -13.46
N GLY A 79 -2.76 -1.14 -12.64
CA GLY A 79 -3.00 -1.62 -11.28
C GLY A 79 -3.29 -3.11 -11.17
N MET A 80 -4.07 -3.67 -12.10
CA MET A 80 -4.42 -5.11 -12.09
C MET A 80 -3.21 -6.03 -12.32
N ALA A 81 -2.10 -5.53 -12.84
CA ALA A 81 -0.87 -6.30 -12.99
C ALA A 81 -0.29 -6.77 -11.64
N VAL A 82 -0.65 -6.09 -10.55
CA VAL A 82 -0.21 -6.45 -9.19
C VAL A 82 -0.56 -7.90 -8.83
N HIS A 83 -1.71 -8.42 -9.28
CA HIS A 83 -2.09 -9.81 -9.00
C HIS A 83 -1.07 -10.83 -9.54
N ARG A 84 -0.59 -10.59 -10.78
CA ARG A 84 0.43 -11.43 -11.39
C ARG A 84 1.76 -11.31 -10.67
N VAL A 85 2.19 -10.09 -10.36
CA VAL A 85 3.48 -9.84 -9.69
C VAL A 85 3.49 -10.44 -8.29
N THR A 86 2.37 -10.31 -7.55
CA THR A 86 2.20 -10.92 -6.23
C THR A 86 2.29 -12.45 -6.28
N ASP A 87 1.59 -13.10 -7.21
CA ASP A 87 1.63 -14.56 -7.35
C ASP A 87 3.06 -15.06 -7.63
N ILE A 88 3.79 -14.35 -8.49
CA ILE A 88 5.19 -14.66 -8.80
C ILE A 88 6.08 -14.52 -7.56
N ALA A 89 5.96 -13.41 -6.81
CA ALA A 89 6.74 -13.17 -5.62
C ALA A 89 6.51 -14.24 -4.55
N LEU A 90 5.26 -14.61 -4.30
CA LEU A 90 4.89 -15.62 -3.30
C LEU A 90 5.35 -17.04 -3.67
N LYS A 91 5.56 -17.32 -4.95
CA LYS A 91 6.08 -18.61 -5.42
C LYS A 91 7.60 -18.68 -5.43
N ALA A 92 8.28 -17.54 -5.31
CA ALA A 92 9.74 -17.47 -5.44
C ALA A 92 10.49 -17.87 -4.17
N SER A 93 9.95 -17.58 -2.98
CA SER A 93 10.56 -17.89 -1.68
C SER A 93 9.54 -17.90 -0.54
N GLN A 94 10.02 -18.06 0.72
CA GLN A 94 9.17 -18.17 1.91
C GLN A 94 8.76 -16.78 2.48
N VAL A 95 8.15 -15.94 1.65
CA VAL A 95 7.64 -14.63 2.07
C VAL A 95 6.15 -14.69 2.42
N LYS A 96 5.69 -13.73 3.21
CA LYS A 96 4.28 -13.53 3.56
C LYS A 96 3.76 -12.26 2.93
N LEU A 97 2.52 -12.29 2.44
CA LEU A 97 1.84 -11.13 1.89
C LEU A 97 1.17 -10.35 3.02
N THR A 98 1.60 -9.10 3.23
CA THR A 98 0.99 -8.16 4.17
C THR A 98 -0.29 -7.56 3.60
N GLN A 99 -0.20 -7.03 2.39
CA GLN A 99 -1.35 -6.47 1.68
C GLN A 99 -1.14 -6.47 0.17
N GLN A 100 -2.26 -6.41 -0.55
CA GLN A 100 -2.32 -6.17 -1.99
C GLN A 100 -3.50 -5.26 -2.29
N VAL A 101 -3.25 -4.10 -2.86
CA VAL A 101 -4.29 -3.10 -3.13
C VAL A 101 -4.22 -2.67 -4.59
N VAL A 102 -5.38 -2.52 -5.21
CA VAL A 102 -5.53 -1.84 -6.50
C VAL A 102 -6.27 -0.53 -6.25
N GLU A 103 -5.59 0.58 -6.43
CA GLU A 103 -6.14 1.91 -6.27
C GLU A 103 -6.12 2.65 -7.60
N ARG A 104 -7.27 2.76 -8.25
CA ARG A 104 -7.46 3.39 -9.56
C ARG A 104 -6.50 2.82 -10.64
N ALA A 105 -5.41 3.56 -10.94
CA ALA A 105 -4.47 3.22 -12.00
C ALA A 105 -3.31 2.33 -11.54
N PHE A 106 -3.09 2.23 -10.22
CA PHE A 106 -1.91 1.61 -9.64
C PHE A 106 -2.27 0.40 -8.79
N GLY A 107 -1.35 -0.56 -8.75
CA GLY A 107 -1.46 -1.71 -7.87
C GLY A 107 -0.22 -1.80 -6.98
N SER A 108 -0.44 -1.95 -5.69
CA SER A 108 0.61 -2.06 -4.68
C SER A 108 0.55 -3.41 -3.99
N MET A 109 1.70 -4.00 -3.74
CA MET A 109 1.84 -5.18 -2.89
C MET A 109 2.95 -4.99 -1.88
N VAL A 110 2.81 -5.66 -0.74
CA VAL A 110 3.79 -5.68 0.34
C VAL A 110 4.02 -7.10 0.79
N ILE A 111 5.26 -7.53 0.74
CA ILE A 111 5.70 -8.82 1.28
C ILE A 111 6.74 -8.60 2.37
N HIS A 112 6.80 -9.53 3.32
CA HIS A 112 7.78 -9.52 4.41
C HIS A 112 8.25 -10.93 4.77
N SER A 113 9.40 -11.00 5.42
CA SER A 113 9.95 -12.21 6.03
C SER A 113 10.94 -11.82 7.11
N ARG A 114 11.18 -12.71 8.07
CA ARG A 114 12.32 -12.58 9.00
C ARG A 114 13.66 -12.77 8.30
N ASP A 115 13.66 -13.55 7.23
CA ASP A 115 14.84 -13.78 6.41
C ASP A 115 14.90 -12.77 5.27
N GLN A 116 15.90 -11.90 5.31
CA GLN A 116 16.15 -10.89 4.28
C GLN A 116 16.36 -11.52 2.91
N SER A 117 17.01 -12.70 2.85
CA SER A 117 17.30 -13.38 1.58
C SER A 117 16.03 -13.85 0.87
N ASP A 118 14.98 -14.23 1.60
CA ASP A 118 13.70 -14.60 1.04
C ASP A 118 13.02 -13.39 0.35
N VAL A 119 13.07 -12.23 1.01
CA VAL A 119 12.49 -10.99 0.46
C VAL A 119 13.26 -10.55 -0.78
N MET A 120 14.60 -10.59 -0.74
CA MET A 120 15.45 -10.24 -1.87
C MET A 120 15.23 -11.20 -3.06
N GLN A 121 15.16 -12.51 -2.81
CA GLN A 121 14.91 -13.51 -3.85
C GLN A 121 13.56 -13.28 -4.53
N SER A 122 12.50 -13.04 -3.75
CA SER A 122 11.18 -12.71 -4.29
C SER A 122 11.20 -11.45 -5.14
N GLY A 123 11.92 -10.42 -4.69
CA GLY A 123 12.10 -9.17 -5.42
C GLY A 123 12.80 -9.37 -6.76
N HIS A 124 13.91 -10.12 -6.79
CA HIS A 124 14.64 -10.40 -8.03
C HIS A 124 13.81 -11.17 -9.05
N VAL A 125 13.11 -12.21 -8.61
CA VAL A 125 12.25 -13.02 -9.49
C VAL A 125 11.09 -12.17 -10.04
N LEU A 126 10.51 -11.32 -9.19
CA LEU A 126 9.47 -10.37 -9.59
C LEU A 126 9.97 -9.43 -10.68
N LEU A 127 11.07 -8.72 -10.46
CA LEU A 127 11.67 -7.78 -11.43
C LEU A 127 11.97 -8.47 -12.76
N SER A 128 12.60 -9.65 -12.72
CA SER A 128 12.89 -10.45 -13.91
C SER A 128 11.63 -10.79 -14.70
N SER A 129 10.50 -11.07 -14.00
CA SER A 129 9.22 -11.44 -14.63
C SER A 129 8.55 -10.32 -15.42
N ILE A 130 8.86 -9.08 -15.08
CA ILE A 130 8.36 -7.88 -15.78
C ILE A 130 9.41 -7.27 -16.71
N GLY A 131 10.63 -7.86 -16.78
CA GLY A 131 11.73 -7.37 -17.60
C GLY A 131 12.31 -6.05 -17.10
N ALA A 132 12.26 -5.79 -15.80
CA ALA A 132 12.75 -4.57 -15.15
C ALA A 132 13.90 -4.86 -14.17
N THR A 133 14.60 -3.81 -13.83
CA THR A 133 15.59 -3.75 -12.74
C THR A 133 15.09 -2.81 -11.65
N ALA A 134 15.68 -2.85 -10.47
CA ALA A 134 15.35 -1.90 -9.39
C ALA A 134 15.60 -0.42 -9.80
N GLY A 135 16.50 -0.18 -10.76
CA GLY A 135 16.79 1.14 -11.31
C GLY A 135 15.70 1.70 -12.22
N ASP A 136 14.80 0.85 -12.73
CA ASP A 136 13.70 1.28 -13.62
C ASP A 136 12.49 1.82 -12.86
N ARG A 137 12.55 1.87 -11.52
CA ARG A 137 11.51 2.52 -10.70
C ARG A 137 11.41 4.01 -11.01
N GLU A 138 10.21 4.57 -10.86
CA GLU A 138 10.00 6.01 -11.02
C GLU A 138 10.81 6.78 -9.96
N HIS A 139 11.29 7.96 -10.32
CA HIS A 139 11.88 8.91 -9.36
C HIS A 139 10.82 9.29 -8.32
N CYS A 140 11.26 9.54 -7.09
CA CYS A 140 10.36 10.05 -6.06
C CYS A 140 10.43 11.58 -6.03
N ASP A 141 9.29 12.20 -6.27
CA ASP A 141 9.14 13.64 -6.14
C ASP A 141 8.53 13.99 -4.78
N ILE A 142 9.05 15.03 -4.14
CA ILE A 142 8.48 15.60 -2.91
C ILE A 142 7.48 16.67 -3.33
N GLU A 143 6.20 16.41 -3.16
CA GLU A 143 5.12 17.33 -3.50
C GLU A 143 4.94 18.41 -2.43
N TRP A 144 5.07 18.02 -1.15
CA TRP A 144 4.97 18.93 -0.02
C TRP A 144 5.75 18.41 1.18
N GLN A 145 6.36 19.33 1.91
CA GLN A 145 6.98 19.06 3.21
C GLN A 145 6.93 20.30 4.11
N GLU A 146 6.59 20.08 5.37
CA GLU A 146 6.56 21.20 6.34
C GLU A 146 6.68 20.67 7.77
N ILE A 147 7.32 21.50 8.65
CA ILE A 147 7.32 21.29 10.10
C ILE A 147 6.43 22.36 10.73
N ILE A 148 5.35 21.95 11.36
CA ILE A 148 4.44 22.82 12.11
C ILE A 148 4.80 22.70 13.58
N ARG A 149 5.24 23.81 14.18
CA ARG A 149 5.73 23.83 15.56
C ARG A 149 4.64 24.19 16.55
N GLY A 150 4.68 23.58 17.72
CA GLY A 150 3.80 23.93 18.83
C GLY A 150 2.31 23.76 18.53
N MET A 151 1.92 22.58 18.12
CA MET A 151 0.53 22.25 17.73
C MET A 151 -0.47 22.64 18.80
N THR A 152 -1.52 23.36 18.40
CA THR A 152 -2.64 23.70 19.31
C THR A 152 -3.45 22.46 19.69
N SER A 153 -4.08 22.48 20.86
CA SER A 153 -4.91 21.38 21.33
C SER A 153 -6.01 20.99 20.36
N ASP A 154 -6.70 21.98 19.77
CA ASP A 154 -7.81 21.74 18.85
C ASP A 154 -7.33 21.07 17.55
N HIS A 155 -6.18 21.50 17.03
CA HIS A 155 -5.60 20.90 15.84
C HIS A 155 -5.09 19.49 16.10
N ALA A 156 -4.40 19.24 17.23
CA ALA A 156 -3.97 17.90 17.61
C ALA A 156 -5.15 16.92 17.75
N VAL A 157 -6.26 17.34 18.38
CA VAL A 157 -7.48 16.53 18.47
C VAL A 157 -8.05 16.21 17.08
N LEU A 158 -8.05 17.16 16.14
CA LEU A 158 -8.56 16.94 14.80
C LEU A 158 -7.69 15.95 14.02
N ILE A 159 -6.36 16.09 14.07
CA ILE A 159 -5.42 15.15 13.46
C ILE A 159 -5.63 13.75 14.01
N ASN A 160 -5.64 13.57 15.33
CA ASN A 160 -5.83 12.27 15.98
C ASN A 160 -7.15 11.57 15.59
N ARG A 161 -8.20 12.34 15.28
CA ARG A 161 -9.48 11.77 14.82
C ARG A 161 -9.47 11.29 13.37
N GLN A 162 -8.58 11.82 12.54
CA GLN A 162 -8.49 11.45 11.13
C GLN A 162 -7.71 10.15 10.94
N HIS A 163 -6.86 9.78 11.88
CA HIS A 163 -5.95 8.64 11.78
C HIS A 163 -6.44 7.48 12.65
N ARG A 164 -6.50 6.30 12.06
CA ARG A 164 -7.06 5.11 12.74
C ARG A 164 -6.02 4.04 13.09
N GLY A 165 -4.81 4.14 12.55
CA GLY A 165 -3.80 3.09 12.69
C GLY A 165 -2.51 3.53 13.34
N GLY A 166 -2.32 4.83 13.57
CA GLY A 166 -1.10 5.39 14.15
C GLY A 166 -1.26 5.74 15.63
N SER A 167 -0.16 6.20 16.20
CA SER A 167 -0.11 6.74 17.55
C SER A 167 -0.67 8.17 17.58
N MET A 168 -1.03 8.64 18.78
CA MET A 168 -1.61 9.97 18.97
C MET A 168 -0.53 11.01 19.21
N MET A 169 -0.61 12.12 18.49
CA MET A 169 0.21 13.31 18.80
C MET A 169 -0.33 14.05 20.01
N LEU A 170 0.54 14.68 20.77
CA LEU A 170 0.18 15.48 21.93
C LEU A 170 0.14 16.98 21.60
N PRO A 171 -0.76 17.76 22.24
CA PRO A 171 -0.73 19.22 22.13
C PRO A 171 0.61 19.80 22.58
N GLY A 172 1.12 20.78 21.83
CA GLY A 172 2.42 21.42 22.10
C GLY A 172 3.59 20.74 21.39
N GLU A 173 3.44 19.54 20.87
CA GLU A 173 4.45 18.91 20.02
C GLU A 173 4.59 19.63 18.67
N SER A 174 5.71 19.39 18.01
CA SER A 174 5.89 19.71 16.61
C SER A 174 5.42 18.56 15.73
N MET A 175 4.93 18.87 14.53
CA MET A 175 4.45 17.90 13.55
C MET A 175 5.21 18.09 12.25
N PHE A 176 5.73 17.01 11.68
CA PHE A 176 6.24 16.98 10.31
C PHE A 176 5.24 16.31 9.40
N ILE A 177 4.98 16.92 8.25
CA ILE A 177 4.18 16.37 7.16
C ILE A 177 5.03 16.27 5.91
N LEU A 178 4.85 15.15 5.19
CA LEU A 178 5.54 14.88 3.94
C LEU A 178 4.56 14.25 2.95
N GLU A 179 4.51 14.77 1.73
CA GLU A 179 3.76 14.21 0.62
C GLU A 179 4.69 13.89 -0.55
N THR A 180 4.58 12.68 -1.11
CA THR A 180 5.47 12.17 -2.16
C THR A 180 4.71 11.54 -3.30
N GLN A 181 5.31 11.51 -4.49
CA GLN A 181 4.85 10.75 -5.65
C GLN A 181 6.03 10.01 -6.29
N PRO A 182 5.94 8.67 -6.50
CA PRO A 182 4.89 7.72 -6.13
C PRO A 182 4.68 7.51 -4.63
N ALA A 183 3.49 6.98 -4.27
CA ALA A 183 3.07 6.85 -2.89
C ALA A 183 3.93 5.89 -2.04
N GLY A 184 4.41 4.80 -2.62
CA GLY A 184 5.09 3.74 -1.89
C GLY A 184 6.42 4.14 -1.24
N TYR A 185 7.08 5.21 -1.71
CA TYR A 185 8.32 5.70 -1.12
C TYR A 185 8.17 6.19 0.31
N ILE A 186 6.96 6.61 0.69
CA ILE A 186 6.69 7.15 2.02
C ILE A 186 6.96 6.14 3.14
N VAL A 187 6.86 4.83 2.85
CA VAL A 187 7.15 3.77 3.82
C VAL A 187 8.64 3.76 4.19
N TYR A 188 9.51 3.97 3.19
CA TYR A 188 10.94 4.06 3.43
C TYR A 188 11.30 5.31 4.21
N ALA A 189 10.70 6.45 3.86
CA ALA A 189 10.86 7.69 4.60
C ALA A 189 10.45 7.53 6.07
N ALA A 190 9.30 6.92 6.33
CA ALA A 190 8.80 6.64 7.68
C ALA A 190 9.76 5.75 8.49
N ASN A 191 10.28 4.68 7.86
CA ASN A 191 11.23 3.77 8.52
C ASN A 191 12.53 4.48 8.90
N GLN A 192 13.06 5.33 8.02
CA GLN A 192 14.31 6.05 8.30
C GLN A 192 14.09 7.19 9.30
N ALA A 193 12.94 7.85 9.29
CA ALA A 193 12.56 8.84 10.30
C ALA A 193 12.53 8.24 11.71
N GLU A 194 11.83 7.12 11.88
CA GLU A 194 11.73 6.42 13.16
C GLU A 194 13.09 5.89 13.64
N LYS A 195 13.96 5.47 12.71
CA LYS A 195 15.31 5.01 13.03
C LYS A 195 16.23 6.13 13.51
N ALA A 196 15.99 7.36 13.05
CA ALA A 196 16.86 8.51 13.30
C ALA A 196 16.57 9.19 14.64
N ALA A 197 15.32 9.30 15.07
CA ALA A 197 14.94 10.09 16.25
C ALA A 197 13.75 9.48 17.01
N ASP A 198 13.58 9.92 18.26
CA ASP A 198 12.47 9.51 19.13
C ASP A 198 11.20 10.31 18.78
N ILE A 199 10.46 9.80 17.81
CA ILE A 199 9.25 10.42 17.27
C ILE A 199 8.04 9.49 17.41
N THR A 200 6.86 10.05 17.22
CA THR A 200 5.61 9.33 17.13
C THR A 200 5.12 9.29 15.68
N LEU A 201 4.95 8.10 15.09
CA LEU A 201 4.31 7.93 13.79
C LEU A 201 2.79 8.07 13.97
N VAL A 202 2.24 9.17 13.43
CA VAL A 202 0.80 9.47 13.52
C VAL A 202 0.03 8.86 12.36
N ASP A 203 0.55 8.98 11.12
CA ASP A 203 -0.09 8.40 9.93
C ASP A 203 0.93 8.10 8.82
N VAL A 204 0.74 6.97 8.13
CA VAL A 204 1.55 6.58 6.97
C VAL A 204 0.64 6.05 5.87
N ARG A 205 0.36 6.85 4.85
CA ARG A 205 -0.47 6.43 3.70
C ARG A 205 0.39 6.22 2.49
N ALA A 206 0.58 4.98 2.11
CA ALA A 206 1.49 4.59 1.03
C ALA A 206 0.75 4.05 -0.21
N VAL A 207 -0.57 4.25 -0.30
CA VAL A 207 -1.41 3.78 -1.41
C VAL A 207 -2.16 4.95 -2.04
N GLY A 208 -2.24 4.96 -3.35
CA GLY A 208 -2.93 6.00 -4.11
C GLY A 208 -2.00 6.84 -4.97
N ALA A 209 -2.42 8.06 -5.31
CA ALA A 209 -1.62 8.96 -6.14
C ALA A 209 -0.40 9.48 -5.39
N PHE A 210 -0.59 9.82 -4.10
CA PHE A 210 0.42 10.42 -3.24
C PHE A 210 0.62 9.63 -1.96
N GLY A 211 1.89 9.48 -1.57
CA GLY A 211 2.28 8.99 -0.26
C GLY A 211 2.24 10.12 0.77
N ARG A 212 1.75 9.82 1.99
CA ARG A 212 1.66 10.82 3.06
C ARG A 212 2.20 10.27 4.35
N LEU A 213 3.08 11.05 4.99
CA LEU A 213 3.63 10.79 6.31
C LEU A 213 3.23 11.94 7.22
N THR A 214 2.75 11.60 8.40
CA THR A 214 2.60 12.52 9.53
C THR A 214 3.31 11.92 10.73
N LEU A 215 4.24 12.64 11.30
CA LEU A 215 4.90 12.28 12.55
C LEU A 215 4.92 13.47 13.51
N SER A 216 5.06 13.21 14.80
CA SER A 216 5.12 14.23 15.84
C SER A 216 6.17 13.91 16.90
N GLY A 217 6.52 14.91 17.72
CA GLY A 217 7.47 14.78 18.78
C GLY A 217 8.01 16.13 19.24
N ARG A 218 9.13 16.09 19.98
CA ARG A 218 9.88 17.31 20.32
C ARG A 218 10.47 17.91 19.06
N GLU A 219 10.59 19.23 19.02
CA GLU A 219 11.04 19.98 17.83
C GLU A 219 12.37 19.44 17.25
N ALA A 220 13.36 19.22 18.10
CA ALA A 220 14.67 18.73 17.65
C ALA A 220 14.60 17.30 17.07
N ASP A 221 13.81 16.41 17.68
CA ASP A 221 13.62 15.04 17.19
C ASP A 221 12.87 15.02 15.86
N VAL A 222 11.87 15.90 15.71
CA VAL A 222 11.10 16.05 14.46
C VAL A 222 11.99 16.62 13.34
N GLU A 223 12.89 17.56 13.62
CA GLU A 223 13.83 18.10 12.63
C GLU A 223 14.82 17.02 12.16
N GLU A 224 15.35 16.20 13.08
CA GLU A 224 16.24 15.08 12.74
C GLU A 224 15.53 14.00 11.93
N ALA A 225 14.33 13.62 12.35
CA ALA A 225 13.49 12.64 11.64
C ALA A 225 13.12 13.12 10.23
N ALA A 226 12.75 14.40 10.09
CA ALA A 226 12.42 15.01 8.80
C ALA A 226 13.62 14.97 7.84
N ALA A 227 14.81 15.34 8.33
CA ALA A 227 16.03 15.31 7.52
C ALA A 227 16.37 13.87 7.07
N ALA A 228 16.20 12.88 7.94
CA ALA A 228 16.41 11.46 7.61
C ALA A 228 15.40 10.97 6.59
N ALA A 229 14.11 11.33 6.72
CA ALA A 229 13.05 10.97 5.79
C ALA A 229 13.32 11.51 4.38
N ILE A 230 13.68 12.80 4.27
CA ILE A 230 13.97 13.45 2.99
C ILE A 230 15.19 12.81 2.33
N LYS A 231 16.29 12.66 3.06
CA LYS A 231 17.50 11.99 2.56
C LYS A 231 17.24 10.57 2.05
N ALA A 232 16.35 9.84 2.71
CA ALA A 232 15.98 8.48 2.31
C ALA A 232 15.27 8.45 0.94
N ILE A 233 14.45 9.46 0.65
CA ILE A 233 13.73 9.57 -0.62
C ILE A 233 14.68 9.95 -1.76
N GLU A 234 15.63 10.85 -1.51
CA GLU A 234 16.62 11.25 -2.51
C GLU A 234 17.56 10.10 -2.90
N HIS A 235 17.83 9.20 -1.95
CA HIS A 235 18.71 8.03 -2.13
C HIS A 235 18.05 6.74 -1.66
N PRO A 236 16.94 6.31 -2.27
CA PRO A 236 16.26 5.10 -1.84
C PRO A 236 17.17 3.89 -2.06
N SER A 237 17.26 3.01 -1.03
CA SER A 237 18.08 1.82 -1.10
C SER A 237 17.70 0.96 -2.31
N SER A 238 18.69 0.62 -3.11
CA SER A 238 18.61 -0.38 -4.17
C SER A 238 19.24 -1.67 -3.65
N ILE A 239 18.55 -2.78 -3.86
CA ILE A 239 19.12 -4.12 -3.72
C ILE A 239 19.92 -4.41 -4.98
#